data_73e77d48e0161be4915472982670b985
#
_entry.id   73e77d48e0161be4915472982670b985
#
_cell.length_a   1.000
_cell.length_b   1.000
_cell.length_c   1.000
_cell.angle_alpha   90.00
_cell.angle_beta   90.00
_cell.angle_gamma   90.00
#
_symmetry.space_group_name_H-M   'P 1'
#
loop_
_entity.id
_entity.type
_entity.pdbx_description
1 polymer ?
#
loop_
_entity_poly.entity_id
_entity_poly.type
_entity_poly.pdbx_seq_one_letter_code
_entity_poly.pdbx_strand_id
1 'polypeptide(L)'
;PATANSSGFSAYEEDYAREQIAQARESGSSIVIAYLHYGNEYSRSPNEYQVNISHQLIDNGADIVIGAHAHVTQGVEMYNGKPIFYNLGNFIFDQSNPATHRAYFLNLDLVEDNCTVTLYPVNIINYLPQFMSPEDGKALIAELNPQCDELQVSDAGTGKLTFKLGNTTNKTS
;
A
#
# COMPACT_ATOMS: atom_id res chain seq x y z
N PRO A 1 -5.37 -1.51 22.14
CA PRO A 1 -6.59 -1.48 21.32
C PRO A 1 -7.72 -0.70 22.01
N ALA A 2 -8.68 -0.23 21.22
CA ALA A 2 -9.92 0.31 21.76
C ALA A 2 -10.75 -0.79 22.43
N THR A 3 -11.53 -0.43 23.45
CA THR A 3 -12.49 -1.31 24.11
C THR A 3 -13.84 -0.60 24.25
N ALA A 4 -14.88 -1.30 24.71
CA ALA A 4 -16.18 -0.68 24.96
C ALA A 4 -16.13 0.52 25.92
N ASN A 5 -15.11 0.59 26.78
CA ASN A 5 -14.98 1.59 27.85
C ASN A 5 -13.73 2.46 27.73
N SER A 6 -12.92 2.32 26.68
CA SER A 6 -11.72 3.13 26.45
C SER A 6 -11.48 3.39 24.98
N SER A 7 -11.08 4.61 24.64
CA SER A 7 -10.57 4.95 23.32
C SER A 7 -9.24 4.24 23.04
N GLY A 8 -8.93 4.01 21.77
CA GLY A 8 -7.70 3.38 21.33
C GLY A 8 -7.71 3.15 19.83
N PHE A 9 -6.74 2.39 19.32
CA PHE A 9 -6.66 2.00 17.92
C PHE A 9 -7.48 0.70 17.69
N SER A 10 -7.92 0.49 16.45
CA SER A 10 -8.52 -0.77 16.01
C SER A 10 -7.41 -1.80 15.84
N ALA A 11 -7.41 -2.87 16.67
CA ALA A 11 -6.51 -3.99 16.44
C ALA A 11 -6.95 -4.79 15.22
N TYR A 12 -5.98 -5.40 14.53
CA TYR A 12 -6.31 -6.36 13.48
C TYR A 12 -6.93 -7.62 14.09
N GLU A 13 -8.12 -7.95 13.62
CA GLU A 13 -8.85 -9.18 13.91
C GLU A 13 -9.32 -9.74 12.57
N GLU A 14 -8.88 -10.96 12.22
CA GLU A 14 -9.13 -11.53 10.88
C GLU A 14 -10.62 -11.64 10.54
N ASP A 15 -11.42 -12.17 11.45
CA ASP A 15 -12.87 -12.32 11.24
C ASP A 15 -13.54 -10.96 11.04
N TYR A 16 -13.18 -9.96 11.85
CA TYR A 16 -13.69 -8.61 11.70
C TYR A 16 -13.29 -7.98 10.36
N ALA A 17 -12.02 -8.11 9.96
CA ALA A 17 -11.56 -7.60 8.67
C ALA A 17 -12.29 -8.25 7.50
N ARG A 18 -12.50 -9.57 7.54
CA ARG A 18 -13.28 -10.30 6.54
C ARG A 18 -14.72 -9.80 6.44
N GLU A 19 -15.38 -9.60 7.58
CA GLU A 19 -16.73 -9.05 7.63
C GLU A 19 -16.82 -7.65 7.05
N GLN A 20 -15.85 -6.77 7.36
CA GLN A 20 -15.80 -5.40 6.83
C GLN A 20 -15.58 -5.37 5.31
N ILE A 21 -14.71 -6.24 4.79
CA ILE A 21 -14.49 -6.38 3.35
C ILE A 21 -15.76 -6.87 2.65
N ALA A 22 -16.41 -7.90 3.19
CA ALA A 22 -17.67 -8.42 2.66
C ALA A 22 -18.77 -7.34 2.66
N GLN A 23 -18.92 -6.61 3.76
CA GLN A 23 -19.89 -5.52 3.88
C GLN A 23 -19.65 -4.39 2.87
N ALA A 24 -18.36 -4.01 2.65
CA ALA A 24 -18.01 -3.03 1.64
C ALA A 24 -18.46 -3.50 0.23
N ARG A 25 -18.21 -4.76 -0.11
CA ARG A 25 -18.64 -5.35 -1.39
C ARG A 25 -20.17 -5.40 -1.52
N GLU A 26 -20.88 -5.84 -0.50
CA GLU A 26 -22.35 -5.87 -0.47
C GLU A 26 -22.94 -4.46 -0.62
N SER A 27 -22.27 -3.43 -0.09
CA SER A 27 -22.64 -2.03 -0.24
C SER A 27 -22.35 -1.46 -1.63
N GLY A 28 -21.74 -2.23 -2.54
CA GLY A 28 -21.48 -1.85 -3.93
C GLY A 28 -20.14 -1.15 -4.14
N SER A 29 -19.18 -1.26 -3.20
CA SER A 29 -17.85 -0.70 -3.39
C SER A 29 -17.13 -1.34 -4.58
N SER A 30 -16.69 -0.51 -5.54
CA SER A 30 -15.94 -0.95 -6.73
C SER A 30 -14.51 -1.33 -6.39
N ILE A 31 -13.94 -0.74 -5.34
CA ILE A 31 -12.59 -1.02 -4.84
C ILE A 31 -12.60 -1.11 -3.32
N VAL A 32 -11.86 -2.06 -2.78
CA VAL A 32 -11.64 -2.21 -1.34
C VAL A 32 -10.15 -2.12 -1.05
N ILE A 33 -9.75 -1.12 -0.28
CA ILE A 33 -8.36 -0.87 0.11
C ILE A 33 -8.24 -1.13 1.61
N ALA A 34 -7.37 -2.06 1.99
CA ALA A 34 -7.00 -2.29 3.38
C ALA A 34 -5.76 -1.44 3.71
N TYR A 35 -5.89 -0.55 4.71
CA TYR A 35 -4.79 0.30 5.18
C TYR A 35 -4.38 -0.12 6.59
N LEU A 36 -3.12 -0.49 6.77
CA LEU A 36 -2.58 -1.07 8.00
C LEU A 36 -1.43 -0.25 8.58
N HIS A 37 -1.37 -0.21 9.90
CA HIS A 37 -0.23 0.34 10.65
C HIS A 37 0.44 -0.82 11.38
N TYR A 38 1.50 -1.39 10.81
CA TYR A 38 2.08 -2.68 11.23
C TYR A 38 3.55 -2.83 10.83
N GLY A 39 4.19 -3.86 11.36
CA GLY A 39 5.59 -4.19 11.06
C GLY A 39 6.57 -3.67 12.10
N ASN A 40 7.85 -3.62 11.74
CA ASN A 40 8.93 -3.14 12.59
C ASN A 40 9.46 -1.80 12.09
N GLU A 41 9.65 -0.84 12.99
CA GLU A 41 10.28 0.44 12.64
C GLU A 41 11.66 0.23 12.04
N TYR A 42 11.96 1.02 11.00
CA TYR A 42 13.24 1.09 10.29
C TYR A 42 13.68 -0.19 9.57
N SER A 43 12.81 -1.21 9.50
CA SER A 43 13.03 -2.41 8.69
C SER A 43 12.63 -2.15 7.23
N ARG A 44 13.56 -2.36 6.29
CA ARG A 44 13.31 -2.22 4.84
C ARG A 44 12.65 -3.46 4.22
N SER A 45 12.54 -4.54 4.97
CA SER A 45 11.83 -5.75 4.53
C SER A 45 10.62 -5.99 5.41
N PRO A 46 9.49 -6.41 4.85
CA PRO A 46 8.35 -6.83 5.63
C PRO A 46 8.71 -8.07 6.45
N ASN A 47 8.14 -8.18 7.65
CA ASN A 47 8.24 -9.39 8.46
C ASN A 47 7.12 -10.38 8.09
N GLU A 48 7.21 -11.63 8.58
CA GLU A 48 6.22 -12.67 8.31
C GLU A 48 4.79 -12.28 8.71
N TYR A 49 4.63 -11.53 9.79
CA TYR A 49 3.33 -11.04 10.24
C TYR A 49 2.70 -10.08 9.23
N GLN A 50 3.49 -9.16 8.66
CA GLN A 50 3.02 -8.26 7.60
C GLN A 50 2.60 -9.05 6.35
N VAL A 51 3.42 -10.00 5.92
CA VAL A 51 3.14 -10.85 4.75
C VAL A 51 1.84 -11.64 4.95
N ASN A 52 1.72 -12.36 6.07
CA ASN A 52 0.57 -13.20 6.34
C ASN A 52 -0.74 -12.41 6.40
N ILE A 53 -0.77 -11.28 7.10
CA ILE A 53 -1.98 -10.43 7.18
C ILE A 53 -2.34 -9.86 5.81
N SER A 54 -1.34 -9.40 5.05
CA SER A 54 -1.59 -8.83 3.72
C SER A 54 -2.18 -9.86 2.77
N HIS A 55 -1.66 -11.08 2.78
CA HIS A 55 -2.20 -12.19 2.00
C HIS A 55 -3.64 -12.54 2.42
N GLN A 56 -3.91 -12.66 3.74
CA GLN A 56 -5.26 -12.90 4.26
C GLN A 56 -6.25 -11.83 3.81
N LEU A 57 -5.87 -10.55 3.82
CA LEU A 57 -6.74 -9.45 3.38
C LEU A 57 -7.07 -9.55 1.89
N ILE A 58 -6.09 -9.87 1.05
CA ILE A 58 -6.33 -10.12 -0.39
C ILE A 58 -7.22 -11.34 -0.59
N ASP A 59 -6.96 -12.45 0.08
CA ASP A 59 -7.77 -13.68 -0.01
C ASP A 59 -9.21 -13.45 0.47
N ASN A 60 -9.43 -12.54 1.43
CA ASN A 60 -10.74 -12.10 1.90
C ASN A 60 -11.42 -11.08 0.96
N GLY A 61 -10.78 -10.66 -0.13
CA GLY A 61 -11.38 -9.84 -1.18
C GLY A 61 -10.99 -8.36 -1.19
N ALA A 62 -9.94 -7.94 -0.49
CA ALA A 62 -9.35 -6.62 -0.69
C ALA A 62 -8.68 -6.55 -2.08
N ASP A 63 -8.74 -5.38 -2.72
CA ASP A 63 -8.07 -5.14 -4.00
C ASP A 63 -6.66 -4.61 -3.84
N ILE A 64 -6.38 -3.89 -2.76
CA ILE A 64 -5.09 -3.30 -2.46
C ILE A 64 -4.84 -3.39 -0.96
N VAL A 65 -3.61 -3.71 -0.57
CA VAL A 65 -3.14 -3.54 0.80
C VAL A 65 -2.08 -2.45 0.84
N ILE A 66 -2.20 -1.51 1.76
CA ILE A 66 -1.25 -0.42 1.98
C ILE A 66 -0.81 -0.43 3.45
N GLY A 67 0.50 -0.48 3.67
CA GLY A 67 1.08 -0.47 4.99
C GLY A 67 1.74 0.86 5.37
N ALA A 68 1.81 1.09 6.66
CA ALA A 68 2.51 2.19 7.32
C ALA A 68 3.20 1.68 8.59
N HIS A 69 3.92 2.54 9.30
CA HIS A 69 4.61 2.32 10.57
C HIS A 69 6.14 2.20 10.46
N ALA A 70 6.68 1.50 9.48
CA ALA A 70 8.13 1.27 9.43
C ALA A 70 8.97 2.56 9.27
N HIS A 71 8.36 3.69 8.89
CA HIS A 71 9.02 4.98 8.61
C HIS A 71 10.04 4.95 7.48
N VAL A 72 10.25 3.81 6.87
CA VAL A 72 11.08 3.60 5.67
C VAL A 72 10.25 2.85 4.62
N THR A 73 10.60 3.01 3.36
CA THR A 73 9.94 2.26 2.29
C THR A 73 10.24 0.76 2.41
N GLN A 74 9.21 -0.06 2.19
CA GLN A 74 9.34 -1.51 2.03
C GLN A 74 8.87 -1.91 0.63
N GLY A 75 9.15 -3.16 0.24
CA GLY A 75 8.86 -3.68 -1.08
C GLY A 75 7.39 -3.65 -1.49
N VAL A 76 7.18 -3.83 -2.78
CA VAL A 76 5.86 -4.06 -3.40
C VAL A 76 5.78 -5.51 -3.81
N GLU A 77 4.63 -6.14 -3.62
CA GLU A 77 4.35 -7.51 -4.02
C GLU A 77 3.05 -7.56 -4.84
N MET A 78 3.01 -8.45 -5.84
CA MET A 78 1.77 -8.87 -6.49
C MET A 78 1.37 -10.24 -5.96
N TYR A 79 0.31 -10.30 -5.15
CA TYR A 79 -0.25 -11.52 -4.61
C TYR A 79 -1.65 -11.77 -5.14
N ASN A 80 -1.88 -12.95 -5.75
CA ASN A 80 -3.15 -13.30 -6.39
C ASN A 80 -3.69 -12.22 -7.35
N GLY A 81 -2.76 -11.54 -8.09
CA GLY A 81 -3.09 -10.48 -9.03
C GLY A 81 -3.51 -9.15 -8.38
N LYS A 82 -3.23 -8.96 -7.09
CA LYS A 82 -3.52 -7.74 -6.32
C LYS A 82 -2.25 -7.17 -5.68
N PRO A 83 -2.06 -5.84 -5.71
CA PRO A 83 -0.86 -5.23 -5.17
C PRO A 83 -0.89 -5.08 -3.65
N ILE A 84 0.26 -5.34 -3.04
CA ILE A 84 0.56 -5.08 -1.63
C ILE A 84 1.72 -4.08 -1.59
N PHE A 85 1.50 -2.91 -1.00
CA PHE A 85 2.51 -1.90 -0.72
C PHE A 85 2.85 -1.98 0.78
N TYR A 86 3.89 -2.71 1.15
CA TYR A 86 4.18 -3.03 2.55
C TYR A 86 4.46 -1.82 3.42
N ASN A 87 5.12 -0.79 2.89
CA ASN A 87 5.24 0.51 3.56
C ASN A 87 5.64 1.62 2.58
N LEU A 88 4.92 2.75 2.66
CA LEU A 88 5.14 3.90 1.77
C LEU A 88 6.29 4.80 2.24
N GLY A 89 6.78 4.64 3.48
CA GLY A 89 7.64 5.60 4.16
C GLY A 89 6.85 6.76 4.79
N ASN A 90 7.56 7.79 5.22
CA ASN A 90 6.96 9.02 5.75
C ASN A 90 6.46 9.92 4.61
N PHE A 91 5.63 10.93 4.93
CA PHE A 91 5.21 11.94 3.94
C PHE A 91 5.45 13.36 4.46
N ILE A 92 4.73 13.81 5.49
CA ILE A 92 5.01 15.04 6.22
C ILE A 92 5.42 14.61 7.61
N PHE A 93 6.72 14.66 7.91
CA PHE A 93 7.25 14.10 9.15
C PHE A 93 8.59 14.74 9.54
N ASP A 94 8.91 14.75 10.84
CA ASP A 94 10.04 15.48 11.44
C ASP A 94 11.16 14.57 11.95
N GLN A 95 11.25 13.31 11.48
CA GLN A 95 12.34 12.43 11.88
C GLN A 95 13.69 12.88 11.30
N SER A 96 14.73 12.82 12.12
CA SER A 96 16.09 13.20 11.75
C SER A 96 16.91 12.09 11.09
N ASN A 97 16.46 10.83 11.16
CA ASN A 97 17.15 9.71 10.53
C ASN A 97 17.06 9.80 8.99
N PRO A 98 18.19 9.94 8.25
CA PRO A 98 18.15 10.08 6.80
C PRO A 98 17.45 8.95 6.06
N ALA A 99 17.44 7.73 6.61
CA ALA A 99 16.75 6.60 6.01
C ALA A 99 15.24 6.80 5.92
N THR A 100 14.65 7.66 6.77
CA THR A 100 13.22 7.97 6.81
C THR A 100 12.81 9.15 5.92
N HIS A 101 13.77 9.74 5.18
CA HIS A 101 13.52 10.87 4.29
C HIS A 101 13.13 10.44 2.86
N ARG A 102 13.09 9.14 2.58
CA ARG A 102 12.69 8.59 1.27
C ARG A 102 11.33 7.91 1.41
N ALA A 103 10.42 8.26 0.51
CA ALA A 103 9.07 7.75 0.52
C ALA A 103 8.50 7.73 -0.92
N TYR A 104 7.30 7.23 -1.06
CA TYR A 104 6.51 7.41 -2.27
C TYR A 104 5.03 7.54 -1.90
N PHE A 105 4.26 8.22 -2.75
CA PHE A 105 2.80 8.21 -2.65
C PHE A 105 2.18 7.54 -3.87
N LEU A 106 0.94 7.14 -3.74
CA LEU A 106 0.20 6.42 -4.75
C LEU A 106 -0.87 7.31 -5.36
N ASN A 107 -0.99 7.27 -6.70
CA ASN A 107 -2.16 7.72 -7.43
C ASN A 107 -2.86 6.51 -8.04
N LEU A 108 -4.17 6.41 -7.86
CA LEU A 108 -4.99 5.32 -8.38
C LEU A 108 -5.92 5.86 -9.46
N ASP A 109 -5.77 5.35 -10.68
CA ASP A 109 -6.64 5.64 -11.82
C ASP A 109 -7.51 4.43 -12.10
N LEU A 110 -8.83 4.61 -11.96
CA LEU A 110 -9.84 3.57 -12.15
C LEU A 110 -10.49 3.76 -13.51
N VAL A 111 -10.36 2.76 -14.37
CA VAL A 111 -10.99 2.75 -15.70
C VAL A 111 -11.64 1.39 -15.92
N GLU A 112 -12.96 1.37 -15.96
CA GLU A 112 -13.75 0.12 -16.02
C GLU A 112 -13.35 -0.84 -14.89
N ASP A 113 -12.91 -2.06 -15.23
CA ASP A 113 -12.48 -3.08 -14.27
C ASP A 113 -10.96 -3.05 -14.00
N ASN A 114 -10.25 -2.03 -14.47
CA ASN A 114 -8.81 -1.91 -14.26
C ASN A 114 -8.47 -0.78 -13.28
N CYS A 115 -7.52 -1.05 -12.41
CA CYS A 115 -6.88 -0.05 -11.59
C CYS A 115 -5.42 0.09 -12.00
N THR A 116 -5.01 1.29 -12.36
CA THR A 116 -3.61 1.64 -12.58
C THR A 116 -3.11 2.40 -11.37
N VAL A 117 -2.05 1.89 -10.74
CA VAL A 117 -1.39 2.56 -9.62
C VAL A 117 -0.08 3.17 -10.11
N THR A 118 0.09 4.47 -9.89
CA THR A 118 1.35 5.17 -10.14
C THR A 118 2.02 5.52 -8.82
N LEU A 119 3.26 5.11 -8.66
CA LEU A 119 4.10 5.39 -7.51
C LEU A 119 4.95 6.63 -7.82
N TYR A 120 4.83 7.66 -7.00
CA TYR A 120 5.59 8.90 -7.11
C TYR A 120 6.63 8.98 -6.00
N PRO A 121 7.92 8.70 -6.29
CA PRO A 121 9.01 8.84 -5.34
C PRO A 121 9.20 10.27 -4.85
N VAL A 122 9.38 10.44 -3.55
CA VAL A 122 9.61 11.73 -2.91
C VAL A 122 10.74 11.67 -1.88
N ASN A 123 11.46 12.77 -1.75
CA ASN A 123 12.34 13.04 -0.63
C ASN A 123 11.64 14.00 0.35
N ILE A 124 11.83 13.77 1.64
CA ILE A 124 11.37 14.70 2.68
C ILE A 124 12.51 15.66 2.98
N ILE A 125 12.35 16.92 2.58
CA ILE A 125 13.32 17.99 2.77
C ILE A 125 12.68 19.08 3.61
N ASN A 126 13.28 19.38 4.76
CA ASN A 126 12.72 20.34 5.71
C ASN A 126 11.26 20.01 6.06
N TYR A 127 10.99 18.73 6.35
CA TYR A 127 9.67 18.16 6.72
C TYR A 127 8.64 18.14 5.60
N LEU A 128 8.97 18.55 4.38
CA LEU A 128 8.06 18.60 3.24
C LEU A 128 8.46 17.58 2.17
N PRO A 129 7.52 16.81 1.62
CA PRO A 129 7.76 15.94 0.49
C PRO A 129 8.04 16.75 -0.77
N GLN A 130 9.09 16.37 -1.49
CA GLN A 130 9.47 16.92 -2.79
C GLN A 130 9.71 15.77 -3.75
N PHE A 131 9.28 15.91 -5.00
CA PHE A 131 9.54 14.88 -6.01
C PHE A 131 11.04 14.61 -6.15
N MET A 132 11.39 13.34 -6.25
CA MET A 132 12.75 12.92 -6.56
C MET A 132 13.12 13.30 -8.00
N SER A 133 14.43 13.43 -8.27
CA SER A 133 14.94 13.43 -9.64
C SER A 133 14.54 12.10 -10.35
N PRO A 134 14.45 12.08 -11.69
CA PRO A 134 14.18 10.82 -12.40
C PRO A 134 15.17 9.71 -12.08
N GLU A 135 16.43 10.03 -11.86
CA GLU A 135 17.48 9.07 -11.52
C GLU A 135 17.26 8.46 -10.13
N ASP A 136 17.05 9.31 -9.11
CA ASP A 136 16.79 8.87 -7.73
C ASP A 136 15.46 8.09 -7.65
N GLY A 137 14.45 8.53 -8.39
CA GLY A 137 13.15 7.85 -8.48
C GLY A 137 13.29 6.45 -9.06
N LYS A 138 14.02 6.27 -10.16
CA LYS A 138 14.32 4.95 -10.75
C LYS A 138 15.05 4.06 -9.75
N ALA A 139 16.01 4.61 -9.02
CA ALA A 139 16.75 3.86 -7.99
C ALA A 139 15.83 3.40 -6.86
N LEU A 140 14.93 4.27 -6.36
CA LEU A 140 13.97 3.88 -5.33
C LEU A 140 13.02 2.78 -5.84
N ILE A 141 12.42 2.95 -7.03
CA ILE A 141 11.49 1.95 -7.58
C ILE A 141 12.19 0.58 -7.76
N ALA A 142 13.45 0.57 -8.19
CA ALA A 142 14.22 -0.67 -8.30
C ALA A 142 14.43 -1.37 -6.94
N GLU A 143 14.59 -0.61 -5.85
CA GLU A 143 14.65 -1.17 -4.48
C GLU A 143 13.31 -1.77 -4.03
N LEU A 144 12.16 -1.27 -4.53
CA LEU A 144 10.82 -1.73 -4.16
C LEU A 144 10.37 -2.98 -4.94
N ASN A 145 11.04 -3.30 -6.04
CA ASN A 145 10.61 -4.26 -7.07
C ASN A 145 11.08 -5.74 -6.91
N PRO A 146 11.78 -6.20 -5.86
CA PRO A 146 12.32 -7.57 -5.84
C PRO A 146 11.28 -8.69 -5.95
N GLN A 147 9.99 -8.40 -5.76
CA GLN A 147 8.89 -9.37 -5.74
C GLN A 147 7.69 -8.95 -6.61
N CYS A 148 7.90 -8.00 -7.53
CA CYS A 148 6.81 -7.45 -8.35
C CYS A 148 7.29 -7.15 -9.78
N ASP A 149 7.32 -8.17 -10.62
CA ASP A 149 7.72 -8.05 -12.04
C ASP A 149 6.77 -7.11 -12.82
N GLU A 150 5.53 -6.92 -12.35
CA GLU A 150 4.53 -6.04 -12.94
C GLU A 150 4.82 -4.56 -12.71
N LEU A 151 5.65 -4.21 -11.72
CA LEU A 151 6.01 -2.83 -11.43
C LEU A 151 7.01 -2.29 -12.47
N GLN A 152 6.51 -1.51 -13.42
CA GLN A 152 7.30 -0.90 -14.48
C GLN A 152 7.85 0.45 -14.04
N VAL A 153 9.08 0.76 -14.47
CA VAL A 153 9.74 2.05 -14.18
C VAL A 153 9.67 2.95 -15.41
N SER A 154 9.19 4.16 -15.24
CA SER A 154 9.12 5.17 -16.32
C SER A 154 10.43 5.97 -16.45
N ASP A 155 10.58 6.67 -17.58
CA ASP A 155 11.70 7.61 -17.77
C ASP A 155 11.67 8.80 -16.81
N ALA A 156 10.49 9.16 -16.33
CA ALA A 156 10.30 10.21 -15.32
C ALA A 156 10.66 9.76 -13.88
N GLY A 157 11.08 8.51 -13.68
CA GLY A 157 11.43 7.99 -12.35
C GLY A 157 10.23 7.60 -11.49
N THR A 158 9.05 7.41 -12.08
CA THR A 158 7.86 6.89 -11.40
C THR A 158 7.72 5.40 -11.61
N GLY A 159 7.09 4.69 -10.67
CA GLY A 159 6.67 3.30 -10.83
C GLY A 159 5.23 3.21 -11.32
N LYS A 160 4.90 2.20 -12.11
CA LYS A 160 3.54 1.98 -12.58
C LYS A 160 3.21 0.49 -12.63
N LEU A 161 2.06 0.11 -12.11
CA LEU A 161 1.48 -1.22 -12.27
C LEU A 161 -0.02 -1.12 -12.56
N THR A 162 -0.57 -2.13 -13.25
CA THR A 162 -2.00 -2.21 -13.56
C THR A 162 -2.53 -3.59 -13.20
N PHE A 163 -3.68 -3.65 -12.56
CA PHE A 163 -4.33 -4.89 -12.19
C PHE A 163 -5.85 -4.80 -12.37
N LYS A 164 -6.51 -5.96 -12.40
CA LYS A 164 -7.98 -6.03 -12.44
C LYS A 164 -8.58 -5.93 -11.04
N LEU A 165 -9.62 -5.13 -10.91
CA LEU A 165 -10.44 -5.09 -9.70
C LEU A 165 -11.18 -6.42 -9.51
N GLY A 166 -11.53 -6.75 -8.26
CA GLY A 166 -12.42 -7.85 -7.97
C GLY A 166 -13.78 -7.63 -8.65
N ASN A 167 -14.39 -8.70 -9.18
CA ASN A 167 -15.68 -8.57 -9.85
C ASN A 167 -16.70 -7.87 -8.95
N THR A 168 -17.06 -6.65 -9.32
CA THR A 168 -18.36 -6.12 -8.94
C THR A 168 -19.37 -7.03 -9.61
N THR A 169 -20.05 -7.89 -8.84
CA THR A 169 -21.17 -8.63 -9.38
C THR A 169 -22.11 -7.61 -10.00
N ASN A 170 -22.17 -7.60 -11.34
CA ASN A 170 -23.19 -6.86 -12.08
C ASN A 170 -24.55 -7.29 -11.52
N LYS A 171 -25.11 -6.51 -10.60
CA LYS A 171 -26.54 -6.51 -10.37
C LYS A 171 -27.14 -5.85 -11.61
N THR A 172 -27.32 -6.66 -12.67
CA THR A 172 -28.29 -6.32 -13.71
C THR A 172 -29.64 -6.19 -13.03
N SER A 173 -30.12 -4.97 -13.00
CA SER A 173 -31.48 -4.57 -12.65
C SER A 173 -32.52 -5.29 -13.51
#